data_3e93b3954bdeda31f27a8f303cb11e23
#
_entry.id   3e93b3954bdeda31f27a8f303cb11e23
#
_cell.length_a   1.000
_cell.length_b   1.000
_cell.length_c   1.000
_cell.angle_alpha   90.00
_cell.angle_beta   90.00
_cell.angle_gamma   90.00
#
_symmetry.space_group_name_H-M   'P 1'
#
loop_
_entity.id
_entity.type
_entity.pdbx_description
1 polymer ?
#
loop_
_entity_poly.entity_id
_entity_poly.type
_entity_poly.pdbx_seq_one_letter_code
_entity_poly.pdbx_strand_id
1 'polypeptide(L)'
;LTREAARTVLALVKEKSFTPIGLLVDERSIVNAMVALLATGGSTNHLIHWVAVARAAGIVIDWDDFSALSDVVPLLSRVYPNGSADVNQFQAAGGPGFIIRELLDAGFMHADVLTVRPGGLREFTRKPATVDGQLVWHEIGDSQDDTVVRPASQPFSATGGLKLLQGNLGRSVIKVSAVPEALHVIEAPARVFNSQEALLAAF
;
A
#
# COMPACT_ATOMS: atom_id res chain seq x y z
N LEU A 1 4.72 -16.89 14.31
CA LEU A 1 3.90 -15.65 14.33
C LEU A 1 2.40 -15.95 14.18
N THR A 2 1.94 -16.71 13.18
CA THR A 2 0.51 -16.99 12.93
C THR A 2 -0.19 -17.61 14.16
N ARG A 3 0.47 -18.56 14.84
CA ARG A 3 -0.05 -19.16 16.08
C ARG A 3 -0.25 -18.11 17.19
N GLU A 4 0.70 -17.19 17.35
CA GLU A 4 0.60 -16.13 18.36
C GLU A 4 -0.47 -15.08 17.98
N ALA A 5 -0.64 -14.77 16.71
CA ALA A 5 -1.75 -13.93 16.26
C ALA A 5 -3.10 -14.54 16.62
N ALA A 6 -3.30 -15.85 16.38
CA ALA A 6 -4.54 -16.55 16.74
C ALA A 6 -4.77 -16.56 18.26
N ARG A 7 -3.73 -16.79 19.07
CA ARG A 7 -3.81 -16.74 20.55
C ARG A 7 -4.17 -15.35 21.04
N THR A 8 -3.54 -14.32 20.46
CA THR A 8 -3.84 -12.92 20.80
C THR A 8 -5.30 -12.58 20.54
N VAL A 9 -5.85 -12.94 19.37
CA VAL A 9 -7.27 -12.71 19.05
C VAL A 9 -8.18 -13.38 20.06
N LEU A 10 -7.91 -14.63 20.42
CA LEU A 10 -8.70 -15.36 21.43
C LEU A 10 -8.64 -14.70 22.81
N ALA A 11 -7.45 -14.21 23.22
CA ALA A 11 -7.27 -13.49 24.48
C ALA A 11 -8.07 -12.18 24.48
N LEU A 12 -7.95 -11.35 23.43
CA LEU A 12 -8.69 -10.10 23.29
C LEU A 12 -10.20 -10.30 23.38
N VAL A 13 -10.74 -11.36 22.73
CA VAL A 13 -12.18 -11.68 22.79
C VAL A 13 -12.58 -12.12 24.19
N LYS A 14 -11.79 -13.00 24.84
CA LYS A 14 -12.06 -13.50 26.20
C LYS A 14 -12.05 -12.38 27.24
N GLU A 15 -11.10 -11.45 27.11
CA GLU A 15 -10.93 -10.31 28.00
C GLU A 15 -11.87 -9.12 27.66
N LYS A 16 -12.61 -9.21 26.57
CA LYS A 16 -13.45 -8.14 26.04
C LYS A 16 -12.69 -6.84 25.78
N SER A 17 -11.42 -6.96 25.41
CA SER A 17 -10.49 -5.85 25.13
C SER A 17 -10.26 -5.60 23.63
N PHE A 18 -11.06 -6.25 22.75
CA PHE A 18 -10.97 -6.04 21.31
C PHE A 18 -11.63 -4.73 20.89
N THR A 19 -11.09 -4.15 19.82
CA THR A 19 -11.67 -2.96 19.17
C THR A 19 -12.47 -3.41 17.95
N PRO A 20 -13.80 -3.18 17.91
CA PRO A 20 -14.63 -3.50 16.74
C PRO A 20 -14.15 -2.75 15.49
N ILE A 21 -14.22 -3.40 14.33
CA ILE A 21 -13.79 -2.81 13.06
C ILE A 21 -14.53 -1.50 12.73
N GLY A 22 -15.79 -1.38 13.11
CA GLY A 22 -16.59 -0.17 12.92
C GLY A 22 -16.08 1.05 13.71
N LEU A 23 -15.20 0.84 14.71
CA LEU A 23 -14.53 1.93 15.42
C LEU A 23 -13.13 2.21 14.84
N LEU A 24 -12.54 1.24 14.13
CA LEU A 24 -11.20 1.38 13.52
C LEU A 24 -11.24 2.10 12.18
N VAL A 25 -12.35 1.96 11.45
CA VAL A 25 -12.47 2.53 10.10
C VAL A 25 -13.08 3.91 10.18
N ASP A 26 -12.26 4.92 10.04
CA ASP A 26 -12.61 6.34 9.88
C ASP A 26 -11.93 6.91 8.62
N GLU A 27 -12.17 8.16 8.30
CA GLU A 27 -11.61 8.83 7.12
C GLU A 27 -10.08 8.81 7.14
N ARG A 28 -9.46 9.01 8.31
CA ARG A 28 -7.99 9.03 8.45
C ARG A 28 -7.37 7.65 8.23
N SER A 29 -8.02 6.60 8.72
CA SER A 29 -7.56 5.22 8.50
C SER A 29 -7.68 4.82 7.02
N ILE A 30 -8.74 5.26 6.32
CA ILE A 30 -8.88 5.06 4.87
C ILE A 30 -7.79 5.83 4.11
N VAL A 31 -7.54 7.10 4.44
CA VAL A 31 -6.45 7.88 3.83
C VAL A 31 -5.09 7.21 4.07
N ASN A 32 -4.80 6.76 5.28
CA ASN A 32 -3.58 6.01 5.58
C ASN A 32 -3.43 4.76 4.71
N ALA A 33 -4.51 4.03 4.47
CA ALA A 33 -4.49 2.86 3.60
C ALA A 33 -4.23 3.22 2.12
N MET A 34 -4.80 4.33 1.64
CA MET A 34 -4.53 4.86 0.30
C MET A 34 -3.07 5.31 0.16
N VAL A 35 -2.53 6.01 1.15
CA VAL A 35 -1.12 6.44 1.19
C VAL A 35 -0.18 5.23 1.18
N ALA A 36 -0.44 4.21 1.99
CA ALA A 36 0.36 2.98 2.01
C ALA A 36 0.35 2.26 0.65
N LEU A 37 -0.82 2.19 0.00
CA LEU A 37 -0.97 1.62 -1.34
C LEU A 37 -0.10 2.35 -2.37
N LEU A 38 -0.15 3.68 -2.38
CA LEU A 38 0.58 4.53 -3.32
C LEU A 38 2.09 4.48 -3.09
N ALA A 39 2.52 4.54 -1.83
CA ALA A 39 3.93 4.49 -1.44
C ALA A 39 4.58 3.13 -1.72
N THR A 40 3.80 2.06 -1.72
CA THR A 40 4.32 0.71 -2.02
C THR A 40 4.14 0.30 -3.47
N GLY A 41 3.52 1.12 -4.31
CA GLY A 41 3.18 0.75 -5.68
C GLY A 41 2.28 -0.49 -5.72
N GLY A 42 1.28 -0.55 -4.86
CA GLY A 42 0.40 -1.69 -4.69
C GLY A 42 -0.49 -1.99 -5.90
N SER A 43 -1.36 -2.98 -5.78
CA SER A 43 -2.21 -3.44 -6.89
C SER A 43 -3.33 -2.44 -7.21
N THR A 44 -3.63 -2.23 -8.50
CA THR A 44 -4.79 -1.47 -8.97
C THR A 44 -6.12 -2.05 -8.48
N ASN A 45 -6.19 -3.33 -8.13
CA ASN A 45 -7.38 -3.94 -7.52
C ASN A 45 -7.79 -3.24 -6.22
N HIS A 46 -6.87 -2.64 -5.49
CA HIS A 46 -7.17 -1.89 -4.27
C HIS A 46 -8.03 -0.66 -4.52
N LEU A 47 -7.99 -0.06 -5.73
CA LEU A 47 -8.86 1.07 -6.08
C LEU A 47 -10.34 0.66 -6.15
N ILE A 48 -10.61 -0.62 -6.40
CA ILE A 48 -11.97 -1.18 -6.34
C ILE A 48 -12.31 -1.52 -4.88
N HIS A 49 -11.41 -2.23 -4.20
CA HIS A 49 -11.66 -2.75 -2.86
C HIS A 49 -11.75 -1.63 -1.81
N TRP A 50 -10.85 -0.64 -1.83
CA TRP A 50 -10.89 0.46 -0.87
C TRP A 50 -12.11 1.34 -1.04
N VAL A 51 -12.57 1.59 -2.29
CA VAL A 51 -13.84 2.28 -2.54
C VAL A 51 -15.02 1.52 -1.92
N ALA A 52 -15.03 0.19 -2.04
CA ALA A 52 -16.08 -0.65 -1.44
C ALA A 52 -16.00 -0.67 0.09
N VAL A 53 -14.80 -0.77 0.69
CA VAL A 53 -14.59 -0.74 2.15
C VAL A 53 -15.01 0.60 2.73
N ALA A 54 -14.57 1.71 2.13
CA ALA A 54 -14.93 3.06 2.55
C ALA A 54 -16.46 3.26 2.50
N ARG A 55 -17.10 2.84 1.40
CA ARG A 55 -18.57 2.93 1.27
C ARG A 55 -19.31 2.11 2.32
N ALA A 56 -18.81 0.91 2.66
CA ALA A 56 -19.37 0.10 3.73
C ALA A 56 -19.27 0.77 5.10
N ALA A 57 -18.28 1.64 5.30
CA ALA A 57 -18.12 2.48 6.49
C ALA A 57 -18.86 3.83 6.40
N GLY A 58 -19.60 4.10 5.33
CA GLY A 58 -20.28 5.38 5.11
C GLY A 58 -19.38 6.51 4.58
N ILE A 59 -18.16 6.17 4.17
CA ILE A 59 -17.15 7.12 3.65
C ILE A 59 -17.16 7.05 2.12
N VAL A 60 -17.14 8.21 1.46
CA VAL A 60 -17.09 8.31 0.00
C VAL A 60 -15.68 8.68 -0.43
N ILE A 61 -15.07 7.80 -1.21
CA ILE A 61 -13.82 8.06 -1.92
C ILE A 61 -13.97 7.64 -3.38
N ASP A 62 -13.20 8.24 -4.26
CA ASP A 62 -13.18 7.90 -5.67
C ASP A 62 -11.76 7.88 -6.26
N TRP A 63 -11.63 7.70 -7.57
CA TRP A 63 -10.32 7.61 -8.23
C TRP A 63 -9.59 8.97 -8.32
N ASP A 64 -10.33 10.09 -8.25
CA ASP A 64 -9.70 11.41 -8.21
C ASP A 64 -8.95 11.61 -6.89
N ASP A 65 -9.50 11.11 -5.75
CA ASP A 65 -8.81 11.13 -4.46
C ASP A 65 -7.48 10.35 -4.51
N PHE A 66 -7.48 9.15 -5.13
CA PHE A 66 -6.24 8.38 -5.33
C PHE A 66 -5.25 9.12 -6.22
N SER A 67 -5.73 9.77 -7.27
CA SER A 67 -4.88 10.55 -8.18
C SER A 67 -4.25 11.74 -7.47
N ALA A 68 -5.03 12.49 -6.70
CA ALA A 68 -4.56 13.65 -5.94
C ALA A 68 -3.51 13.24 -4.89
N LEU A 69 -3.76 12.15 -4.14
CA LEU A 69 -2.78 11.60 -3.21
C LEU A 69 -1.53 11.09 -3.92
N SER A 70 -1.66 10.45 -5.09
CA SER A 70 -0.53 9.94 -5.85
C SER A 70 0.44 11.03 -6.32
N ASP A 71 -0.03 12.26 -6.47
CA ASP A 71 0.82 13.39 -6.87
C ASP A 71 1.73 13.90 -5.73
N VAL A 72 1.44 13.54 -4.48
CA VAL A 72 2.19 14.00 -3.30
C VAL A 72 2.84 12.88 -2.50
N VAL A 73 2.33 11.66 -2.57
CA VAL A 73 2.86 10.50 -1.82
C VAL A 73 4.05 9.90 -2.56
N PRO A 74 5.25 9.82 -1.95
CA PRO A 74 6.42 9.25 -2.61
C PRO A 74 6.32 7.73 -2.76
N LEU A 75 6.94 7.18 -3.82
CA LEU A 75 7.10 5.73 -4.00
C LEU A 75 8.32 5.24 -3.22
N LEU A 76 8.08 4.43 -2.20
CA LEU A 76 9.12 3.96 -1.26
C LEU A 76 9.52 2.50 -1.48
N SER A 77 8.81 1.73 -2.30
CA SER A 77 9.19 0.34 -2.54
C SER A 77 9.07 -0.09 -4.01
N ARG A 78 9.90 -1.07 -4.38
CA ARG A 78 9.91 -1.73 -5.68
C ARG A 78 9.80 -3.24 -5.52
N VAL A 79 8.56 -3.71 -5.38
CA VAL A 79 8.19 -5.13 -5.35
C VAL A 79 7.51 -5.47 -6.66
N TYR A 80 7.66 -6.70 -7.16
CA TYR A 80 7.04 -7.11 -8.42
C TYR A 80 5.57 -6.68 -8.54
N PRO A 81 5.13 -6.07 -9.64
CA PRO A 81 5.82 -5.83 -10.91
C PRO A 81 6.57 -4.48 -11.00
N ASN A 82 6.67 -3.68 -9.94
CA ASN A 82 7.41 -2.39 -9.94
C ASN A 82 8.93 -2.59 -9.89
N GLY A 83 9.38 -3.79 -9.55
CA GLY A 83 10.76 -4.21 -9.46
C GLY A 83 10.85 -5.73 -9.51
N SER A 84 12.03 -6.30 -9.30
CA SER A 84 12.26 -7.74 -9.33
C SER A 84 12.05 -8.43 -7.98
N ALA A 85 12.00 -7.68 -6.88
CA ALA A 85 11.89 -8.23 -5.53
C ALA A 85 10.53 -8.88 -5.28
N ASP A 86 10.52 -9.96 -4.50
CA ASP A 86 9.31 -10.58 -3.98
C ASP A 86 8.95 -10.04 -2.58
N VAL A 87 7.86 -10.53 -2.00
CA VAL A 87 7.39 -10.11 -0.67
C VAL A 87 8.32 -10.53 0.47
N ASN A 88 9.13 -11.60 0.30
CA ASN A 88 10.10 -12.02 1.31
C ASN A 88 11.30 -11.07 1.32
N GLN A 89 11.77 -10.66 0.13
CA GLN A 89 12.81 -9.65 -0.02
C GLN A 89 12.34 -8.30 0.51
N PHE A 90 11.09 -7.90 0.24
CA PHE A 90 10.48 -6.71 0.84
C PHE A 90 10.48 -6.78 2.38
N GLN A 91 10.05 -7.91 2.95
CA GLN A 91 10.07 -8.11 4.40
C GLN A 91 11.49 -8.08 4.97
N ALA A 92 12.48 -8.63 4.26
CA ALA A 92 13.88 -8.60 4.68
C ALA A 92 14.47 -7.19 4.63
N ALA A 93 14.13 -6.41 3.60
CA ALA A 93 14.63 -5.05 3.39
C ALA A 93 14.12 -4.02 4.43
N GLY A 94 13.02 -4.32 5.13
CA GLY A 94 12.42 -3.45 6.16
C GLY A 94 10.92 -3.69 6.33
N GLY A 95 10.24 -4.14 5.28
CA GLY A 95 8.85 -4.56 5.29
C GLY A 95 7.85 -3.42 5.57
N PRO A 96 6.61 -3.78 5.93
CA PRO A 96 5.55 -2.79 6.19
C PRO A 96 5.89 -1.82 7.32
N GLY A 97 6.59 -2.29 8.36
CA GLY A 97 6.93 -1.45 9.51
C GLY A 97 7.88 -0.31 9.14
N PHE A 98 8.85 -0.56 8.25
CA PHE A 98 9.72 0.48 7.70
C PHE A 98 8.89 1.53 6.93
N ILE A 99 8.02 1.09 6.02
CA ILE A 99 7.18 1.98 5.22
C ILE A 99 6.28 2.85 6.11
N ILE A 100 5.60 2.24 7.10
CA ILE A 100 4.73 2.97 8.04
C ILE A 100 5.53 4.01 8.82
N ARG A 101 6.73 3.67 9.30
CA ARG A 101 7.60 4.60 10.01
C ARG A 101 7.96 5.79 9.13
N GLU A 102 8.48 5.54 7.94
CA GLU A 102 8.90 6.58 6.99
C GLU A 102 7.76 7.53 6.65
N LEU A 103 6.56 6.99 6.39
CA LEU A 103 5.39 7.79 6.06
C LEU A 103 4.86 8.60 7.25
N LEU A 104 4.92 8.05 8.47
CA LEU A 104 4.56 8.77 9.69
C LEU A 104 5.54 9.89 10.01
N ASP A 105 6.85 9.61 9.90
CA ASP A 105 7.90 10.58 10.24
C ASP A 105 7.97 11.73 9.22
N ALA A 106 7.65 11.44 7.96
CA ALA A 106 7.53 12.44 6.90
C ALA A 106 6.17 13.18 6.88
N GLY A 107 5.22 12.84 7.75
CA GLY A 107 3.93 13.52 7.86
C GLY A 107 2.90 13.10 6.79
N PHE A 108 3.11 11.98 6.10
CA PHE A 108 2.17 11.47 5.08
C PHE A 108 1.04 10.62 5.67
N MET A 109 1.14 10.20 6.93
CA MET A 109 0.11 9.40 7.60
C MET A 109 -0.36 10.03 8.89
N HIS A 110 -1.62 9.81 9.23
CA HIS A 110 -2.21 10.15 10.51
C HIS A 110 -1.77 9.14 11.58
N ALA A 111 -1.07 9.60 12.61
CA ALA A 111 -0.61 8.73 13.70
C ALA A 111 -1.73 8.45 14.73
N ASP A 112 -2.70 9.34 14.84
CA ASP A 112 -3.76 9.38 15.85
C ASP A 112 -5.01 8.58 15.48
N VAL A 113 -4.86 7.55 14.64
CA VAL A 113 -5.92 6.59 14.30
C VAL A 113 -6.01 5.48 15.34
N LEU A 114 -7.22 4.98 15.57
CA LEU A 114 -7.43 3.79 16.38
C LEU A 114 -6.88 2.55 15.67
N THR A 115 -6.26 1.67 16.43
CA THR A 115 -5.80 0.37 15.96
C THR A 115 -6.16 -0.73 16.94
N VAL A 116 -5.90 -1.98 16.57
CA VAL A 116 -6.06 -3.12 17.49
C VAL A 116 -5.03 -3.14 18.63
N ARG A 117 -4.05 -2.22 18.60
CA ARG A 117 -3.05 -2.05 19.67
C ARG A 117 -3.20 -0.69 20.34
N PRO A 118 -3.10 -0.63 21.68
CA PRO A 118 -3.33 0.61 22.44
C PRO A 118 -2.42 1.79 22.06
N GLY A 119 -1.21 1.51 21.55
CA GLY A 119 -0.23 2.54 21.15
C GLY A 119 -0.49 3.18 19.76
N GLY A 120 -1.62 2.84 19.10
CA GLY A 120 -1.95 3.39 17.79
C GLY A 120 -1.04 2.91 16.66
N LEU A 121 -0.99 3.67 15.57
CA LEU A 121 -0.29 3.25 14.35
C LEU A 121 1.24 3.15 14.54
N ARG A 122 1.82 3.91 15.47
CA ARG A 122 3.25 3.82 15.81
C ARG A 122 3.69 2.44 16.29
N GLU A 123 2.78 1.66 16.89
CA GLU A 123 3.08 0.28 17.29
C GLU A 123 3.44 -0.65 16.12
N PHE A 124 3.00 -0.30 14.91
CA PHE A 124 3.25 -1.06 13.68
C PHE A 124 4.53 -0.67 12.95
N THR A 125 5.31 0.27 13.48
CA THR A 125 6.65 0.60 12.97
C THR A 125 7.72 -0.37 13.46
N ARG A 126 7.35 -1.38 14.25
CA ARG A 126 8.21 -2.43 14.78
C ARG A 126 7.97 -3.76 14.07
N LYS A 127 8.99 -4.63 14.07
CA LYS A 127 8.93 -5.95 13.44
C LYS A 127 8.66 -7.03 14.49
N PRO A 128 7.56 -7.80 14.35
CA PRO A 128 7.31 -8.92 15.25
C PRO A 128 8.22 -10.10 14.94
N ALA A 129 8.73 -10.75 15.99
CA ALA A 129 9.49 -12.00 15.92
C ALA A 129 9.06 -12.95 17.04
N THR A 130 9.39 -14.22 16.89
CA THR A 130 9.23 -15.20 17.97
C THR A 130 10.60 -15.58 18.49
N VAL A 131 10.87 -15.27 19.75
CA VAL A 131 12.10 -15.62 20.45
C VAL A 131 11.71 -16.51 21.64
N ASP A 132 12.29 -17.69 21.75
CA ASP A 132 11.99 -18.68 22.81
C ASP A 132 10.48 -18.95 22.99
N GLY A 133 9.75 -18.97 21.88
CA GLY A 133 8.30 -19.20 21.86
C GLY A 133 7.43 -18.01 22.27
N GLN A 134 8.03 -16.85 22.55
CA GLN A 134 7.33 -15.63 22.92
C GLN A 134 7.37 -14.60 21.79
N LEU A 135 6.29 -13.83 21.65
CA LEU A 135 6.22 -12.72 20.71
C LEU A 135 7.04 -11.53 21.23
N VAL A 136 8.01 -11.10 20.44
CA VAL A 136 8.84 -9.94 20.71
C VAL A 136 8.72 -8.95 19.54
N TRP A 137 8.77 -7.65 19.83
CA TRP A 137 8.74 -6.59 18.83
C TRP A 137 10.08 -5.88 18.80
N HIS A 138 10.75 -5.94 17.65
CA HIS A 138 12.04 -5.29 17.43
C HIS A 138 11.87 -3.96 16.72
N GLU A 139 12.68 -2.99 17.09
CA GLU A 139 12.81 -1.75 16.33
C GLU A 139 13.35 -2.05 14.93
N ILE A 140 12.88 -1.27 13.94
CA ILE A 140 13.34 -1.37 12.57
C ILE A 140 14.35 -0.25 12.33
N GLY A 141 15.56 -0.61 11.92
CA GLY A 141 16.62 0.32 11.51
C GLY A 141 16.43 0.85 10.08
N ASP A 142 17.52 1.25 9.47
CA ASP A 142 17.56 1.68 8.08
C ASP A 142 17.22 0.53 7.11
N SER A 143 16.95 0.88 5.85
CA SER A 143 16.74 -0.11 4.80
C SER A 143 17.91 -1.08 4.73
N GLN A 144 17.61 -2.37 4.63
CA GLN A 144 18.62 -3.40 4.42
C GLN A 144 18.90 -3.65 2.93
N ASP A 145 18.07 -3.07 2.04
CA ASP A 145 18.24 -3.14 0.60
C ASP A 145 17.54 -1.94 -0.08
N ASP A 146 18.32 -0.94 -0.45
CA ASP A 146 17.86 0.30 -1.10
C ASP A 146 17.37 0.10 -2.53
N THR A 147 17.54 -1.08 -3.09
CA THR A 147 16.95 -1.43 -4.39
C THR A 147 15.49 -1.89 -4.23
N VAL A 148 15.07 -2.25 -3.03
CA VAL A 148 13.74 -2.77 -2.69
C VAL A 148 12.90 -1.76 -1.91
N VAL A 149 13.47 -1.15 -0.85
CA VAL A 149 12.79 -0.09 -0.08
C VAL A 149 13.74 1.08 0.17
N ARG A 150 13.20 2.30 0.16
CA ARG A 150 13.95 3.54 0.40
C ARG A 150 13.25 4.44 1.42
N PRO A 151 14.03 5.27 2.13
CA PRO A 151 13.46 6.28 3.03
C PRO A 151 12.69 7.35 2.26
N ALA A 152 11.75 8.01 2.92
CA ALA A 152 10.96 9.08 2.33
C ALA A 152 11.80 10.28 1.87
N SER A 153 13.01 10.45 2.42
CA SER A 153 13.98 11.48 2.01
C SER A 153 14.68 11.18 0.67
N GLN A 154 14.66 9.92 0.22
CA GLN A 154 15.29 9.46 -1.03
C GLN A 154 14.42 8.42 -1.75
N PRO A 155 13.17 8.75 -2.11
CA PRO A 155 12.23 7.78 -2.68
C PRO A 155 12.67 7.33 -4.09
N PHE A 156 12.06 6.27 -4.61
CA PHE A 156 12.21 5.86 -6.01
C PHE A 156 11.56 6.85 -6.97
N SER A 157 10.49 7.49 -6.54
CA SER A 157 9.79 8.58 -7.24
C SER A 157 9.18 9.52 -6.21
N ALA A 158 9.14 10.80 -6.52
CA ALA A 158 8.47 11.80 -5.70
C ALA A 158 6.93 11.64 -5.71
N THR A 159 6.39 10.86 -6.65
CA THR A 159 4.95 10.59 -6.82
C THR A 159 4.67 9.10 -6.69
N GLY A 160 3.43 8.78 -6.34
CA GLY A 160 2.95 7.40 -6.16
C GLY A 160 2.89 6.59 -7.46
N GLY A 161 2.68 5.29 -7.30
CA GLY A 161 2.74 4.33 -8.40
C GLY A 161 1.51 4.23 -9.29
N LEU A 162 0.45 4.99 -9.02
CA LEU A 162 -0.83 4.94 -9.75
C LEU A 162 -1.16 6.30 -10.36
N LYS A 163 -1.71 6.30 -11.57
CA LYS A 163 -2.20 7.52 -12.24
C LYS A 163 -3.59 7.29 -12.81
N LEU A 164 -4.43 8.33 -12.69
CA LEU A 164 -5.71 8.42 -13.38
C LEU A 164 -5.49 9.03 -14.75
N LEU A 165 -5.83 8.29 -15.79
CA LEU A 165 -5.82 8.74 -17.18
C LEU A 165 -7.21 9.17 -17.58
N GLN A 166 -7.30 10.27 -18.35
CA GLN A 166 -8.56 10.78 -18.90
C GLN A 166 -8.35 11.12 -20.39
N GLY A 167 -9.31 10.76 -21.21
CA GLY A 167 -9.29 11.03 -22.64
C GLY A 167 -10.62 10.79 -23.33
N ASN A 168 -10.63 10.88 -24.65
CA ASN A 168 -11.83 10.67 -25.47
C ASN A 168 -12.39 9.24 -25.40
N LEU A 169 -11.60 8.26 -24.92
CA LEU A 169 -12.05 6.88 -24.69
C LEU A 169 -12.60 6.66 -23.28
N GLY A 170 -12.55 7.67 -22.40
CA GLY A 170 -13.06 7.61 -21.03
C GLY A 170 -11.97 7.78 -19.97
N ARG A 171 -12.21 7.19 -18.80
CA ARG A 171 -11.31 7.25 -17.64
C ARG A 171 -10.76 5.86 -17.32
N SER A 172 -9.49 5.79 -16.95
CA SER A 172 -8.82 4.53 -16.59
C SER A 172 -7.72 4.79 -15.57
N VAL A 173 -7.39 3.80 -14.76
CA VAL A 173 -6.26 3.85 -13.84
C VAL A 173 -5.14 2.96 -14.37
N ILE A 174 -3.91 3.46 -14.34
CA ILE A 174 -2.71 2.71 -14.69
C ILE A 174 -1.73 2.66 -13.53
N LYS A 175 -1.06 1.52 -13.36
CA LYS A 175 0.12 1.41 -12.51
C LYS A 175 1.33 1.94 -13.27
N VAL A 176 1.55 3.26 -13.21
CA VAL A 176 2.62 3.93 -13.95
C VAL A 176 4.00 3.52 -13.46
N SER A 177 4.14 3.16 -12.18
CA SER A 177 5.41 2.66 -11.62
C SER A 177 5.90 1.33 -12.21
N ALA A 178 5.03 0.58 -12.89
CA ALA A 178 5.37 -0.65 -13.61
C ALA A 178 5.61 -0.43 -15.12
N VAL A 179 5.50 0.80 -15.60
CA VAL A 179 5.71 1.16 -17.01
C VAL A 179 7.04 1.92 -17.13
N PRO A 180 7.95 1.50 -18.01
CA PRO A 180 9.19 2.26 -18.28
C PRO A 180 8.86 3.69 -18.71
N GLU A 181 9.62 4.67 -18.21
CA GLU A 181 9.37 6.10 -18.47
C GLU A 181 9.33 6.43 -19.97
N ALA A 182 10.17 5.77 -20.77
CA ALA A 182 10.18 5.93 -22.23
C ALA A 182 8.87 5.51 -22.92
N LEU A 183 8.00 4.77 -22.21
CA LEU A 183 6.70 4.31 -22.71
C LEU A 183 5.52 5.08 -22.11
N HIS A 184 5.78 6.18 -21.37
CA HIS A 184 4.71 7.01 -20.82
C HIS A 184 4.02 7.86 -21.90
N VAL A 185 4.71 8.14 -23.00
CA VAL A 185 4.13 8.81 -24.18
C VAL A 185 4.29 7.90 -25.38
N ILE A 186 3.17 7.51 -26.00
CA ILE A 186 3.16 6.63 -27.18
C ILE A 186 2.35 7.33 -28.27
N GLU A 187 2.99 7.55 -29.41
CA GLU A 187 2.34 8.01 -30.64
C GLU A 187 2.54 6.94 -31.71
N ALA A 188 1.47 6.24 -32.07
CA ALA A 188 1.52 5.14 -33.02
C ALA A 188 0.14 4.93 -33.69
N PRO A 189 0.09 4.32 -34.89
CA PRO A 189 -1.16 3.89 -35.49
C PRO A 189 -1.87 2.86 -34.58
N ALA A 190 -3.16 3.08 -34.32
CA ALA A 190 -3.96 2.16 -33.53
C ALA A 190 -4.41 0.97 -34.40
N ARG A 191 -4.28 -0.26 -33.86
CA ARG A 191 -4.92 -1.46 -34.40
C ARG A 191 -6.02 -1.91 -33.45
N VAL A 192 -7.24 -1.96 -33.95
CA VAL A 192 -8.43 -2.32 -33.16
C VAL A 192 -8.71 -3.80 -33.30
N PHE A 193 -9.00 -4.47 -32.18
CA PHE A 193 -9.43 -5.88 -32.11
C PHE A 193 -10.80 -5.94 -31.44
N ASN A 194 -11.68 -6.82 -31.96
CA ASN A 194 -13.02 -7.00 -31.45
C ASN A 194 -13.11 -8.06 -30.33
N SER A 195 -12.04 -8.81 -30.10
CA SER A 195 -11.96 -9.80 -29.03
C SER A 195 -10.50 -10.02 -28.56
N GLN A 196 -10.36 -10.60 -27.38
CA GLN A 196 -9.07 -11.00 -26.84
C GLN A 196 -8.40 -12.09 -27.69
N GLU A 197 -9.19 -13.03 -28.22
CA GLU A 197 -8.69 -14.10 -29.08
C GLU A 197 -8.10 -13.55 -30.37
N ALA A 198 -8.75 -12.56 -30.98
CA ALA A 198 -8.23 -11.90 -32.17
C ALA A 198 -6.93 -11.13 -31.89
N LEU A 199 -6.79 -10.53 -30.70
CA LEU A 199 -5.54 -9.89 -30.28
C LEU A 199 -4.43 -10.93 -30.13
N LEU A 200 -4.68 -12.02 -29.39
CA LEU A 200 -3.70 -13.07 -29.15
C LEU A 200 -3.25 -13.78 -30.45
N ALA A 201 -4.16 -13.95 -31.42
CA ALA A 201 -3.83 -14.53 -32.70
C ALA A 201 -2.98 -13.62 -33.61
N ALA A 202 -2.87 -12.32 -33.28
CA ALA A 202 -2.11 -11.32 -34.03
C ALA A 202 -0.71 -11.06 -33.48
N PHE A 203 -0.38 -11.64 -32.32
CA PHE A 203 0.92 -11.60 -31.66
C PHE A 203 1.63 -12.94 -31.81
#